data_14f1196a04aefbd006260e591a43b5af
#
_entry.id   14f1196a04aefbd006260e591a43b5af
#
_cell.length_a   1.000
_cell.length_b   1.000
_cell.length_c   1.000
_cell.angle_alpha   90.00
_cell.angle_beta   90.00
_cell.angle_gamma   90.00
#
_symmetry.space_group_name_H-M   'P 1'
#
loop_
_entity.id
_entity.type
_entity.pdbx_description
1 polymer ?
#
loop_
_entity_poly.entity_id
_entity_poly.type
_entity_poly.pdbx_seq_one_letter_code
_entity_poly.pdbx_strand_id
1 'polypeptide(L)'
;MLRQIALRACPTWLENKLTSMYFRAKGIGFSGRSHSLSATVDHFNMKVQILPALQDNYMYLIIDEATKEAAIVDPVDPDAVITAVEENNVKLTKVLTTHHHWDHAGGNAKLSKSFANLVIYGGDDRIEAINHKITHNDTFNIGNLSVKCLSTPCHTRGHICYYIAGGREGEREYPPSVFTGDTLFAGGCGRFFEGTADQMYKALVEILGSLPEETNVYCGHEYTANNLKFGLHVEPENVAIKQKIDLVHTQRDKNLPTVPSTIKEEKLTNPFMRVHESSVMKHAQQNNPVQTMSYLRREKDNFKA
;
A
#
# COMPACT_ATOMS: atom_id res chain seq x y z
N MET A 1 -26.06 -4.88 -2.30
CA MET A 1 -26.48 -3.96 -3.38
C MET A 1 -26.92 -2.57 -2.86
N LEU A 2 -27.82 -2.48 -1.88
CA LEU A 2 -28.26 -1.18 -1.29
C LEU A 2 -27.16 -0.37 -0.59
N ARG A 3 -26.08 -1.00 -0.11
CA ARG A 3 -24.96 -0.36 0.61
C ARG A 3 -23.99 0.38 -0.31
N GLN A 4 -23.81 -0.06 -1.55
CA GLN A 4 -22.93 0.60 -2.54
C GLN A 4 -23.56 1.84 -3.19
N ILE A 5 -24.89 1.92 -3.20
CA ILE A 5 -25.62 3.04 -3.81
C ILE A 5 -25.67 4.25 -2.84
N ALA A 6 -25.75 4.00 -1.53
CA ALA A 6 -25.79 5.06 -0.52
C ALA A 6 -24.46 5.81 -0.34
N LEU A 7 -23.32 5.15 -0.58
CA LEU A 7 -21.99 5.75 -0.42
C LEU A 7 -21.60 6.74 -1.55
N ARG A 8 -22.20 6.61 -2.74
CA ARG A 8 -21.87 7.48 -3.90
C ARG A 8 -22.36 8.93 -3.78
N ALA A 9 -23.27 9.21 -2.84
CA ALA A 9 -23.87 10.54 -2.64
C ALA A 9 -23.60 11.13 -1.25
N CYS A 10 -22.75 10.49 -0.45
CA CYS A 10 -22.51 10.91 0.94
C CYS A 10 -21.35 11.90 1.00
N PRO A 11 -21.44 13.01 1.76
CA PRO A 11 -20.28 13.87 2.01
C PRO A 11 -19.16 13.10 2.72
N THR A 12 -17.90 13.33 2.34
CA THR A 12 -16.70 12.59 2.83
C THR A 12 -16.63 12.52 4.36
N TRP A 13 -17.00 13.60 5.06
CA TRP A 13 -17.03 13.63 6.53
C TRP A 13 -18.04 12.65 7.14
N LEU A 14 -19.18 12.43 6.46
CA LEU A 14 -20.22 11.50 6.93
C LEU A 14 -19.82 10.05 6.63
N GLU A 15 -19.18 9.81 5.50
CA GLU A 15 -18.61 8.51 5.12
C GLU A 15 -17.55 8.07 6.14
N ASN A 16 -16.59 8.94 6.45
CA ASN A 16 -15.57 8.73 7.49
C ASN A 16 -16.21 8.50 8.87
N LYS A 17 -17.23 9.27 9.23
CA LYS A 17 -17.96 9.12 10.49
C LYS A 17 -18.71 7.80 10.58
N LEU A 18 -19.39 7.39 9.50
CA LEU A 18 -20.12 6.11 9.45
C LEU A 18 -19.17 4.91 9.49
N THR A 19 -18.03 4.99 8.82
CA THR A 19 -16.98 3.97 8.85
C THR A 19 -16.39 3.87 10.25
N SER A 20 -16.04 4.99 10.86
CA SER A 20 -15.56 5.06 12.25
C SER A 20 -16.57 4.51 13.27
N MET A 21 -17.88 4.84 13.09
CA MET A 21 -18.95 4.31 13.93
C MET A 21 -19.15 2.81 13.74
N TYR A 22 -19.00 2.29 12.52
CA TYR A 22 -19.09 0.85 12.23
C TYR A 22 -17.98 0.07 12.94
N PHE A 23 -16.74 0.54 12.92
CA PHE A 23 -15.63 -0.11 13.64
C PHE A 23 -15.78 0.01 15.16
N ARG A 24 -16.26 1.14 15.69
CA ARG A 24 -16.60 1.31 17.11
C ARG A 24 -17.76 0.39 17.55
N ALA A 25 -18.82 0.28 16.75
CA ALA A 25 -19.98 -0.57 17.05
C ALA A 25 -19.66 -2.07 17.04
N LYS A 26 -18.59 -2.49 16.32
CA LYS A 26 -18.13 -3.88 16.33
C LYS A 26 -17.21 -4.22 17.51
N GLY A 27 -16.99 -3.27 18.45
CA GLY A 27 -16.11 -3.50 19.61
C GLY A 27 -14.66 -3.68 19.22
N ILE A 28 -14.26 -3.19 18.04
CA ILE A 28 -12.87 -3.09 17.60
C ILE A 28 -12.30 -1.88 18.35
N GLY A 29 -12.12 -2.04 19.64
CA GLY A 29 -11.34 -1.13 20.46
C GLY A 29 -9.86 -1.34 20.16
N PHE A 30 -9.10 -0.27 20.18
CA PHE A 30 -7.64 -0.22 19.97
C PHE A 30 -6.81 -1.01 21.01
N SER A 31 -7.37 -1.97 21.73
CA SER A 31 -6.70 -2.79 22.76
C SER A 31 -6.55 -4.27 22.40
N GLY A 32 -6.67 -4.64 21.12
CA GLY A 32 -6.37 -5.98 20.64
C GLY A 32 -4.90 -6.14 20.24
N ARG A 33 -4.36 -7.36 20.34
CA ARG A 33 -3.03 -7.67 19.75
C ARG A 33 -3.02 -7.23 18.29
N SER A 34 -1.96 -6.49 17.89
CA SER A 34 -1.72 -6.16 16.49
C SER A 34 -1.71 -7.42 15.62
N HIS A 35 -2.21 -7.33 14.38
CA HIS A 35 -2.22 -8.45 13.44
C HIS A 35 -0.80 -8.94 13.08
N SER A 36 0.22 -8.11 13.26
CA SER A 36 1.63 -8.41 13.05
C SER A 36 2.48 -7.78 14.14
N LEU A 37 3.69 -8.28 14.31
CA LEU A 37 4.73 -7.57 15.06
C LEU A 37 5.23 -6.39 14.23
N SER A 38 5.61 -5.29 14.90
CA SER A 38 6.39 -4.23 14.24
C SER A 38 7.74 -4.81 13.79
N ALA A 39 8.18 -4.43 12.61
CA ALA A 39 9.44 -4.87 12.05
C ALA A 39 10.17 -3.69 11.41
N THR A 40 11.49 -3.79 11.33
CA THR A 40 12.33 -2.77 10.70
C THR A 40 13.09 -3.39 9.54
N VAL A 41 13.10 -2.69 8.41
CA VAL A 41 13.90 -3.04 7.23
C VAL A 41 14.93 -1.95 7.04
N ASP A 42 16.20 -2.33 7.10
CA ASP A 42 17.32 -1.41 6.93
C ASP A 42 17.78 -1.40 5.46
N HIS A 43 17.77 -0.19 4.87
CA HIS A 43 18.29 0.08 3.54
C HIS A 43 19.43 1.08 3.68
N PHE A 44 20.60 0.67 3.79
CA PHE A 44 21.85 1.45 3.94
C PHE A 44 21.71 2.88 4.54
N ASN A 45 21.09 3.85 3.80
CA ASN A 45 20.84 5.23 4.23
C ASN A 45 19.39 5.50 4.64
N MET A 46 18.50 4.52 4.48
CA MET A 46 17.08 4.60 4.79
C MET A 46 16.69 3.45 5.70
N LYS A 47 15.90 3.74 6.71
CA LYS A 47 15.22 2.74 7.54
C LYS A 47 13.73 2.82 7.30
N VAL A 48 13.07 1.69 7.14
CA VAL A 48 11.61 1.61 7.08
C VAL A 48 11.12 0.78 8.26
N GLN A 49 10.43 1.42 9.20
CA GLN A 49 9.74 0.72 10.27
C GLN A 49 8.30 0.45 9.85
N ILE A 50 7.92 -0.82 9.85
CA ILE A 50 6.58 -1.32 9.57
C ILE A 50 5.78 -1.25 10.85
N LEU A 51 4.71 -0.44 10.86
CA LEU A 51 3.82 -0.22 11.99
C LEU A 51 2.45 -0.83 11.66
N PRO A 52 2.13 -2.02 12.17
CA PRO A 52 0.81 -2.61 11.98
C PRO A 52 -0.26 -1.80 12.71
N ALA A 53 -1.41 -1.62 12.08
CA ALA A 53 -2.55 -0.90 12.64
C ALA A 53 -3.86 -1.60 12.30
N LEU A 54 -4.92 -1.32 13.04
CA LEU A 54 -6.27 -1.89 12.84
C LEU A 54 -6.25 -3.43 12.77
N GLN A 55 -7.02 -4.02 11.85
CA GLN A 55 -7.12 -5.46 11.66
C GLN A 55 -6.05 -6.01 10.71
N ASP A 56 -5.61 -5.22 9.74
CA ASP A 56 -4.73 -5.64 8.65
C ASP A 56 -3.96 -4.50 7.97
N ASN A 57 -4.09 -3.25 8.44
CA ASN A 57 -3.42 -2.08 7.86
C ASN A 57 -1.93 -2.03 8.22
N TYR A 58 -1.15 -1.49 7.30
CA TYR A 58 0.23 -1.11 7.52
C TYR A 58 0.44 0.39 7.37
N MET A 59 1.16 0.96 8.33
CA MET A 59 1.76 2.30 8.28
C MET A 59 3.28 2.13 8.16
N TYR A 60 3.98 3.07 7.53
CA TYR A 60 5.43 2.96 7.35
C TYR A 60 6.13 4.25 7.78
N LEU A 61 6.94 4.16 8.84
CA LEU A 61 7.83 5.24 9.22
C LEU A 61 9.14 5.13 8.43
N ILE A 62 9.36 6.08 7.54
CA ILE A 62 10.54 6.18 6.67
C ILE A 62 11.50 7.16 7.34
N ILE A 63 12.74 6.74 7.56
CA ILE A 63 13.77 7.52 8.24
C ILE A 63 14.97 7.68 7.32
N ASP A 64 15.39 8.91 7.06
CA ASP A 64 16.72 9.19 6.53
C ASP A 64 17.74 9.09 7.66
N GLU A 65 18.60 8.08 7.63
CA GLU A 65 19.55 7.78 8.69
C GLU A 65 20.60 8.89 8.90
N ALA A 66 20.92 9.63 7.83
CA ALA A 66 21.94 10.68 7.88
C ALA A 66 21.42 11.97 8.58
N THR A 67 20.19 12.39 8.28
CA THR A 67 19.60 13.63 8.80
C THR A 67 18.68 13.42 9.99
N LYS A 68 18.24 12.17 10.23
CA LYS A 68 17.17 11.83 11.17
C LYS A 68 15.83 12.51 10.86
N GLU A 69 15.66 12.99 9.63
CA GLU A 69 14.37 13.42 9.14
C GLU A 69 13.52 12.20 8.78
N ALA A 70 12.22 12.27 9.10
CA ALA A 70 11.31 11.15 8.86
C ALA A 70 10.01 11.58 8.17
N ALA A 71 9.40 10.62 7.49
CA ALA A 71 8.04 10.71 6.97
C ALA A 71 7.25 9.48 7.38
N ILE A 72 5.92 9.63 7.51
CA ILE A 72 5.01 8.51 7.77
C ILE A 72 4.06 8.33 6.58
N VAL A 73 3.87 7.08 6.15
CA VAL A 73 2.91 6.70 5.11
C VAL A 73 1.63 6.19 5.78
N ASP A 74 0.49 6.70 5.35
CA ASP A 74 -0.87 6.28 5.71
C ASP A 74 -1.13 6.14 7.23
N PRO A 75 -0.96 7.20 8.03
CA PRO A 75 -0.96 7.15 9.50
C PRO A 75 -2.37 7.06 10.08
N VAL A 76 -3.02 5.91 10.01
CA VAL A 76 -4.36 5.70 10.59
C VAL A 76 -4.36 5.67 12.13
N ASP A 77 -3.26 5.22 12.74
CA ASP A 77 -3.05 5.24 14.20
C ASP A 77 -1.97 6.27 14.58
N PRO A 78 -2.36 7.52 14.86
CA PRO A 78 -1.41 8.58 15.15
C PRO A 78 -0.68 8.39 16.48
N ASP A 79 -1.23 7.65 17.46
CA ASP A 79 -0.57 7.41 18.73
C ASP A 79 0.60 6.42 18.55
N ALA A 80 0.41 5.38 17.79
CA ALA A 80 1.50 4.47 17.41
C ALA A 80 2.61 5.20 16.65
N VAL A 81 2.23 6.14 15.76
CA VAL A 81 3.22 6.96 15.02
C VAL A 81 4.02 7.84 15.95
N ILE A 82 3.38 8.56 16.90
CA ILE A 82 4.06 9.43 17.86
C ILE A 82 5.08 8.60 18.68
N THR A 83 4.65 7.45 19.18
CA THR A 83 5.53 6.54 19.94
C THR A 83 6.73 6.11 19.10
N ALA A 84 6.51 5.70 17.85
CA ALA A 84 7.60 5.26 16.95
C ALA A 84 8.58 6.41 16.63
N VAL A 85 8.10 7.63 16.46
CA VAL A 85 8.93 8.83 16.25
C VAL A 85 9.81 9.11 17.47
N GLU A 86 9.26 9.02 18.67
CA GLU A 86 9.98 9.20 19.93
C GLU A 86 11.03 8.10 20.15
N GLU A 87 10.65 6.83 19.98
CA GLU A 87 11.55 5.67 20.14
C GLU A 87 12.76 5.71 19.19
N ASN A 88 12.56 6.15 17.94
CA ASN A 88 13.63 6.30 16.96
C ASN A 88 14.42 7.62 17.10
N ASN A 89 13.98 8.54 17.95
CA ASN A 89 14.57 9.87 18.12
C ASN A 89 14.75 10.61 16.79
N VAL A 90 13.67 10.70 16.00
CA VAL A 90 13.65 11.29 14.64
C VAL A 90 12.73 12.50 14.58
N LYS A 91 12.92 13.34 13.57
CA LYS A 91 12.08 14.50 13.29
C LYS A 91 11.06 14.16 12.21
N LEU A 92 9.81 13.96 12.61
CA LEU A 92 8.70 13.79 11.66
C LEU A 92 8.38 15.13 10.99
N THR A 93 8.55 15.23 9.67
CA THR A 93 8.30 16.45 8.90
C THR A 93 7.22 16.28 7.84
N LYS A 94 6.90 15.05 7.48
CA LYS A 94 6.00 14.75 6.36
C LYS A 94 5.05 13.60 6.67
N VAL A 95 3.83 13.71 6.15
CA VAL A 95 2.87 12.62 6.00
C VAL A 95 2.68 12.36 4.50
N LEU A 96 2.77 11.13 4.08
CA LEU A 96 2.57 10.67 2.71
C LEU A 96 1.29 9.87 2.64
N THR A 97 0.17 10.49 2.29
CA THR A 97 -1.11 9.79 2.21
C THR A 97 -1.33 9.27 0.81
N THR A 98 -1.46 7.95 0.67
CA THR A 98 -1.67 7.33 -0.65
C THR A 98 -3.04 7.66 -1.21
N HIS A 99 -4.09 7.63 -0.39
CA HIS A 99 -5.45 7.96 -0.80
C HIS A 99 -6.33 8.36 0.40
N HIS A 100 -7.55 8.82 0.14
CA HIS A 100 -8.40 9.50 1.14
C HIS A 100 -9.18 8.55 2.07
N HIS A 101 -9.13 7.24 1.91
CA HIS A 101 -9.87 6.34 2.79
C HIS A 101 -9.43 6.51 4.24
N TRP A 102 -10.40 6.39 5.15
CA TRP A 102 -10.18 6.67 6.57
C TRP A 102 -9.08 5.81 7.20
N ASP A 103 -9.02 4.56 6.81
CA ASP A 103 -8.02 3.59 7.31
C ASP A 103 -6.59 3.84 6.79
N HIS A 104 -6.40 4.90 6.01
CA HIS A 104 -5.10 5.44 5.58
C HIS A 104 -4.88 6.88 6.06
N ALA A 105 -5.89 7.75 5.88
CA ALA A 105 -5.79 9.19 6.17
C ALA A 105 -6.26 9.59 7.59
N GLY A 106 -6.88 8.68 8.34
CA GLY A 106 -7.64 9.03 9.56
C GLY A 106 -6.83 9.61 10.72
N GLY A 107 -5.50 9.47 10.72
CA GLY A 107 -4.61 10.05 11.71
C GLY A 107 -4.03 11.42 11.35
N ASN A 108 -4.19 11.86 10.09
CA ASN A 108 -3.56 13.07 9.57
C ASN A 108 -3.86 14.32 10.42
N ALA A 109 -5.13 14.53 10.76
CA ALA A 109 -5.54 15.72 11.54
C ALA A 109 -4.95 15.75 12.96
N LYS A 110 -4.79 14.58 13.60
CA LYS A 110 -4.17 14.50 14.93
C LYS A 110 -2.66 14.77 14.83
N LEU A 111 -1.97 14.17 13.85
CA LEU A 111 -0.54 14.42 13.64
C LEU A 111 -0.25 15.87 13.28
N SER A 112 -1.09 16.50 12.45
CA SER A 112 -0.96 17.93 12.12
C SER A 112 -1.03 18.86 13.35
N LYS A 113 -1.76 18.46 14.39
CA LYS A 113 -1.82 19.19 15.66
C LYS A 113 -0.65 18.88 16.60
N SER A 114 -0.08 17.68 16.50
CA SER A 114 1.00 17.21 17.37
C SER A 114 2.38 17.66 16.90
N PHE A 115 2.57 17.85 15.61
CA PHE A 115 3.86 18.23 15.02
C PHE A 115 3.75 19.58 14.27
N ALA A 116 4.53 20.56 14.74
CA ALA A 116 4.56 21.87 14.08
C ALA A 116 5.17 21.76 12.66
N ASN A 117 4.60 22.50 11.72
CA ASN A 117 5.04 22.57 10.31
C ASN A 117 5.03 21.22 9.57
N LEU A 118 4.18 20.26 9.99
CA LEU A 118 4.02 18.99 9.31
C LEU A 118 3.40 19.20 7.93
N VAL A 119 4.04 18.68 6.89
CA VAL A 119 3.53 18.73 5.51
C VAL A 119 2.80 17.44 5.20
N ILE A 120 1.52 17.53 4.79
CA ILE A 120 0.68 16.40 4.47
C ILE A 120 0.48 16.35 2.96
N TYR A 121 1.15 15.41 2.33
CA TYR A 121 1.12 15.16 0.89
C TYR A 121 -0.03 14.21 0.51
N GLY A 122 -0.61 14.42 -0.67
CA GLY A 122 -1.58 13.52 -1.28
C GLY A 122 -2.10 14.03 -2.61
N GLY A 123 -2.81 13.18 -3.35
CA GLY A 123 -3.34 13.51 -4.69
C GLY A 123 -4.80 13.93 -4.71
N ASP A 124 -5.47 14.03 -3.56
CA ASP A 124 -6.92 14.22 -3.48
C ASP A 124 -7.31 15.19 -2.36
N ASP A 125 -8.15 16.16 -2.69
CA ASP A 125 -8.65 17.17 -1.73
C ASP A 125 -9.54 16.56 -0.63
N ARG A 126 -9.98 15.31 -0.78
CA ARG A 126 -10.73 14.54 0.24
C ARG A 126 -9.83 14.01 1.37
N ILE A 127 -8.51 14.05 1.23
CA ILE A 127 -7.57 13.64 2.27
C ILE A 127 -7.68 14.64 3.43
N GLU A 128 -7.94 14.13 4.64
CA GLU A 128 -8.08 14.95 5.83
C GLU A 128 -6.78 15.70 6.15
N ALA A 129 -6.90 16.99 6.43
CA ALA A 129 -5.79 17.90 6.75
C ALA A 129 -4.69 18.02 5.69
N ILE A 130 -4.97 17.63 4.43
CA ILE A 130 -4.02 17.83 3.32
C ILE A 130 -3.63 19.31 3.22
N ASN A 131 -2.35 19.61 3.09
CA ASN A 131 -1.84 20.97 2.91
C ASN A 131 -0.82 21.08 1.76
N HIS A 132 -0.48 19.96 1.10
CA HIS A 132 0.37 19.93 -0.08
C HIS A 132 -0.11 18.90 -1.10
N LYS A 133 -0.83 19.37 -2.12
CA LYS A 133 -1.34 18.51 -3.20
C LYS A 133 -0.24 18.22 -4.21
N ILE A 134 -0.16 16.95 -4.62
CA ILE A 134 0.83 16.43 -5.55
C ILE A 134 0.19 15.70 -6.72
N THR A 135 0.95 15.58 -7.80
CA THR A 135 0.55 14.92 -9.05
C THR A 135 1.62 13.93 -9.52
N HIS A 136 1.39 13.33 -10.67
CA HIS A 136 2.33 12.37 -11.28
C HIS A 136 3.67 13.03 -11.63
N ASN A 137 4.77 12.37 -11.22
CA ASN A 137 6.15 12.82 -11.37
C ASN A 137 6.60 14.00 -10.49
N ASP A 138 5.75 14.54 -9.62
CA ASP A 138 6.22 15.47 -8.60
C ASP A 138 7.28 14.81 -7.73
N THR A 139 8.25 15.60 -7.29
CA THR A 139 9.36 15.13 -6.46
C THR A 139 9.56 16.03 -5.24
N PHE A 140 9.96 15.41 -4.13
CA PHE A 140 10.39 16.10 -2.91
C PHE A 140 11.38 15.23 -2.15
N ASN A 141 11.95 15.74 -1.06
CA ASN A 141 12.92 14.98 -0.28
C ASN A 141 12.43 14.70 1.14
N ILE A 142 12.87 13.58 1.71
CA ILE A 142 12.87 13.28 3.15
C ILE A 142 14.35 13.28 3.56
N GLY A 143 14.83 14.35 4.16
CA GLY A 143 16.27 14.55 4.32
C GLY A 143 17.00 14.44 2.98
N ASN A 144 17.88 13.45 2.82
CA ASN A 144 18.62 13.17 1.58
C ASN A 144 17.89 12.18 0.65
N LEU A 145 16.79 11.57 1.10
CA LEU A 145 16.02 10.61 0.29
C LEU A 145 15.15 11.33 -0.72
N SER A 146 15.34 11.06 -2.01
CA SER A 146 14.49 11.62 -3.07
C SER A 146 13.25 10.76 -3.27
N VAL A 147 12.08 11.38 -3.15
CA VAL A 147 10.76 10.76 -3.33
C VAL A 147 10.17 11.22 -4.64
N LYS A 148 9.67 10.29 -5.45
CA LYS A 148 8.91 10.55 -6.68
C LYS A 148 7.48 10.07 -6.53
N CYS A 149 6.52 10.91 -6.90
CA CYS A 149 5.09 10.62 -6.85
C CYS A 149 4.64 9.93 -8.13
N LEU A 150 3.97 8.79 -7.99
CA LEU A 150 3.42 8.02 -9.10
C LEU A 150 1.89 8.00 -8.97
N SER A 151 1.18 8.74 -9.84
CA SER A 151 -0.29 8.72 -9.84
C SER A 151 -0.81 7.39 -10.40
N THR A 152 -1.65 6.71 -9.62
CA THR A 152 -2.21 5.40 -9.93
C THR A 152 -3.73 5.38 -9.70
N PRO A 153 -4.50 6.21 -10.45
CA PRO A 153 -5.94 6.36 -10.26
C PRO A 153 -6.66 5.06 -10.65
N CYS A 154 -7.37 4.46 -9.71
CA CYS A 154 -8.31 3.35 -9.93
C CYS A 154 -9.03 2.96 -8.64
N HIS A 155 -8.30 2.50 -7.60
CA HIS A 155 -8.88 2.23 -6.28
C HIS A 155 -9.59 3.48 -5.76
N THR A 156 -8.89 4.62 -5.81
CA THR A 156 -9.47 5.95 -5.78
C THR A 156 -8.91 6.79 -6.93
N ARG A 157 -9.62 7.84 -7.36
CA ARG A 157 -9.18 8.71 -8.46
C ARG A 157 -7.94 9.54 -8.15
N GLY A 158 -7.67 9.81 -6.86
CA GLY A 158 -6.53 10.59 -6.40
C GLY A 158 -5.42 9.75 -5.79
N HIS A 159 -5.35 8.43 -6.08
CA HIS A 159 -4.35 7.55 -5.51
C HIS A 159 -2.94 7.87 -6.00
N ILE A 160 -1.99 7.97 -5.06
CA ILE A 160 -0.55 8.20 -5.31
C ILE A 160 0.24 7.06 -4.67
N CYS A 161 1.18 6.48 -5.41
CA CYS A 161 2.25 5.66 -4.87
C CYS A 161 3.51 6.52 -4.71
N TYR A 162 4.29 6.28 -3.65
CA TYR A 162 5.51 7.04 -3.36
C TYR A 162 6.73 6.15 -3.62
N TYR A 163 7.55 6.54 -4.59
CA TYR A 163 8.75 5.82 -4.97
C TYR A 163 9.99 6.54 -4.44
N ILE A 164 10.83 5.81 -3.72
CA ILE A 164 12.13 6.27 -3.25
C ILE A 164 13.20 5.52 -4.04
N ALA A 165 14.01 6.26 -4.78
CA ALA A 165 15.07 5.67 -5.57
C ALA A 165 16.10 4.96 -4.68
N GLY A 166 16.58 3.84 -5.16
CA GLY A 166 17.77 3.20 -4.62
C GLY A 166 19.00 4.06 -4.91
N GLY A 167 20.13 3.61 -4.44
CA GLY A 167 21.38 4.32 -4.65
C GLY A 167 22.58 3.39 -4.59
N ARG A 168 23.75 3.99 -4.69
CA ARG A 168 25.03 3.31 -4.55
C ARG A 168 25.93 4.10 -3.62
N GLU A 169 26.58 3.41 -2.70
CA GLU A 169 27.68 3.99 -1.95
C GLU A 169 28.90 3.05 -2.00
N GLY A 170 29.97 3.54 -2.61
CA GLY A 170 31.11 2.70 -2.96
C GLY A 170 30.69 1.56 -3.90
N GLU A 171 30.95 0.32 -3.51
CA GLU A 171 30.56 -0.88 -4.26
C GLU A 171 29.16 -1.44 -3.86
N ARG A 172 28.53 -0.90 -2.82
CA ARG A 172 27.22 -1.37 -2.35
C ARG A 172 26.08 -0.65 -3.05
N GLU A 173 25.21 -1.42 -3.68
CA GLU A 173 23.93 -0.97 -4.19
C GLU A 173 22.84 -1.31 -3.18
N TYR A 174 21.86 -0.42 -3.05
CA TYR A 174 20.66 -0.68 -2.27
C TYR A 174 19.40 -0.50 -3.14
N PRO A 175 18.44 -1.42 -3.02
CA PRO A 175 17.28 -1.42 -3.89
C PRO A 175 16.36 -0.22 -3.60
N PRO A 176 15.64 0.25 -4.62
CA PRO A 176 14.57 1.22 -4.43
C PRO A 176 13.43 0.68 -3.58
N SER A 177 12.53 1.56 -3.15
CA SER A 177 11.32 1.20 -2.42
C SER A 177 10.12 1.95 -2.97
N VAL A 178 8.95 1.30 -3.03
CA VAL A 178 7.69 1.92 -3.41
C VAL A 178 6.59 1.60 -2.41
N PHE A 179 5.89 2.64 -1.95
CA PHE A 179 4.75 2.56 -1.04
C PHE A 179 3.49 2.67 -1.87
N THR A 180 2.75 1.58 -1.98
CA THR A 180 1.72 1.39 -3.01
C THR A 180 0.30 1.52 -2.50
N GLY A 181 0.10 1.72 -1.19
CA GLY A 181 -1.24 1.78 -0.60
C GLY A 181 -2.12 0.66 -1.11
N ASP A 182 -3.29 1.04 -1.64
CA ASP A 182 -4.29 0.09 -2.13
C ASP A 182 -4.31 -0.04 -3.67
N THR A 183 -3.22 0.33 -4.35
CA THR A 183 -3.06 0.02 -5.77
C THR A 183 -2.51 -1.39 -5.97
N LEU A 184 -1.29 -1.67 -5.49
CA LEU A 184 -0.64 -2.97 -5.59
C LEU A 184 -0.52 -3.58 -4.19
N PHE A 185 -1.07 -4.75 -3.98
CA PHE A 185 -0.84 -5.60 -2.81
C PHE A 185 0.11 -6.74 -3.15
N ALA A 186 0.79 -7.29 -2.15
CA ALA A 186 1.53 -8.52 -2.34
C ALA A 186 0.57 -9.64 -2.82
N GLY A 187 0.82 -10.11 -4.05
CA GLY A 187 0.00 -11.11 -4.74
C GLY A 187 -1.38 -10.62 -5.21
N GLY A 188 -1.68 -9.32 -5.21
CA GLY A 188 -3.00 -8.81 -5.55
C GLY A 188 -3.05 -7.32 -5.89
N CYS A 189 -4.25 -6.78 -6.00
CA CYS A 189 -4.48 -5.34 -6.19
C CYS A 189 -5.76 -4.88 -5.47
N GLY A 190 -5.91 -3.57 -5.31
CA GLY A 190 -7.12 -2.97 -4.76
C GLY A 190 -8.36 -3.12 -5.64
N ARG A 191 -9.53 -2.93 -5.04
CA ARG A 191 -10.80 -2.86 -5.78
C ARG A 191 -10.86 -1.60 -6.64
N PHE A 192 -11.57 -1.69 -7.76
CA PHE A 192 -11.77 -0.55 -8.68
C PHE A 192 -13.00 0.26 -8.23
N PHE A 193 -12.87 0.98 -7.10
CA PHE A 193 -14.02 1.72 -6.57
C PHE A 193 -14.34 2.96 -7.42
N GLU A 194 -13.31 3.66 -7.90
CA GLU A 194 -13.45 4.91 -8.64
C GLU A 194 -12.81 4.88 -10.03
N GLY A 195 -12.40 3.69 -10.52
CA GLY A 195 -11.71 3.55 -11.80
C GLY A 195 -12.10 2.32 -12.59
N THR A 196 -11.31 2.05 -13.62
CA THR A 196 -11.52 1.01 -14.62
C THR A 196 -10.36 0.02 -14.67
N ALA A 197 -10.59 -1.13 -15.34
CA ALA A 197 -9.54 -2.13 -15.55
C ALA A 197 -8.36 -1.58 -16.38
N ASP A 198 -8.62 -0.66 -17.31
CA ASP A 198 -7.58 0.03 -18.09
C ASP A 198 -6.68 0.88 -17.20
N GLN A 199 -7.27 1.62 -16.26
CA GLN A 199 -6.52 2.41 -15.29
C GLN A 199 -5.68 1.54 -14.36
N MET A 200 -6.20 0.40 -13.88
CA MET A 200 -5.43 -0.52 -13.06
C MET A 200 -4.33 -1.22 -13.87
N TYR A 201 -4.59 -1.58 -15.13
CA TYR A 201 -3.56 -2.11 -16.02
C TYR A 201 -2.41 -1.11 -16.18
N LYS A 202 -2.72 0.15 -16.46
CA LYS A 202 -1.72 1.21 -16.54
C LYS A 202 -0.94 1.37 -15.23
N ALA A 203 -1.62 1.35 -14.09
CA ALA A 203 -0.99 1.47 -12.78
C ALA A 203 -0.04 0.31 -12.47
N LEU A 204 -0.51 -0.95 -12.65
CA LEU A 204 0.26 -2.13 -12.24
C LEU A 204 1.31 -2.54 -13.27
N VAL A 205 0.94 -2.55 -14.57
CA VAL A 205 1.81 -3.11 -15.62
C VAL A 205 2.73 -2.05 -16.19
N GLU A 206 2.20 -0.86 -16.53
CA GLU A 206 2.98 0.18 -17.21
C GLU A 206 3.77 1.06 -16.22
N ILE A 207 3.18 1.45 -15.09
CA ILE A 207 3.83 2.36 -14.12
C ILE A 207 4.66 1.54 -13.12
N LEU A 208 4.03 0.73 -12.28
CA LEU A 208 4.74 -0.01 -11.24
C LEU A 208 5.59 -1.15 -11.82
N GLY A 209 5.10 -1.84 -12.84
CA GLY A 209 5.82 -2.90 -13.53
C GLY A 209 7.07 -2.43 -14.29
N SER A 210 7.19 -1.14 -14.60
CA SER A 210 8.40 -0.58 -15.21
C SER A 210 9.50 -0.21 -14.21
N LEU A 211 9.23 -0.28 -12.90
CA LEU A 211 10.24 -0.04 -11.87
C LEU A 211 11.28 -1.17 -11.88
N PRO A 212 12.50 -0.93 -11.38
CA PRO A 212 13.53 -1.95 -11.24
C PRO A 212 13.00 -3.18 -10.50
N GLU A 213 13.39 -4.38 -10.92
CA GLU A 213 12.84 -5.64 -10.40
C GLU A 213 13.09 -5.84 -8.91
N GLU A 214 14.21 -5.33 -8.39
CA GLU A 214 14.58 -5.37 -6.98
C GLU A 214 13.85 -4.35 -6.11
N THR A 215 13.00 -3.47 -6.69
CA THR A 215 12.24 -2.47 -5.94
C THR A 215 11.37 -3.15 -4.89
N ASN A 216 11.58 -2.79 -3.61
CA ASN A 216 10.77 -3.26 -2.50
C ASN A 216 9.35 -2.65 -2.58
N VAL A 217 8.33 -3.47 -2.38
CA VAL A 217 6.92 -3.08 -2.44
C VAL A 217 6.31 -3.11 -1.04
N TYR A 218 5.91 -1.96 -0.55
CA TYR A 218 5.24 -1.75 0.74
C TYR A 218 3.77 -1.38 0.49
N CYS A 219 2.87 -2.34 0.68
CA CYS A 219 1.44 -2.16 0.40
C CYS A 219 0.63 -1.79 1.65
N GLY A 220 -0.65 -1.37 1.46
CA GLY A 220 -1.51 -0.85 2.53
C GLY A 220 -1.99 -1.91 3.53
N HIS A 221 -2.08 -3.20 3.15
CA HIS A 221 -2.72 -4.23 3.97
C HIS A 221 -2.02 -5.59 3.93
N GLU A 222 -2.20 -6.36 5.02
CA GLU A 222 -1.77 -7.76 5.15
C GLU A 222 -2.79 -8.72 4.50
N TYR A 223 -2.89 -8.67 3.18
CA TYR A 223 -3.77 -9.55 2.41
C TYR A 223 -3.05 -10.69 1.69
N THR A 224 -1.75 -10.82 1.88
CA THR A 224 -0.86 -11.68 1.07
C THR A 224 -1.33 -13.13 1.01
N ALA A 225 -1.62 -13.74 2.16
CA ALA A 225 -2.06 -15.14 2.19
C ALA A 225 -3.36 -15.37 1.37
N ASN A 226 -4.34 -14.48 1.50
CA ASN A 226 -5.60 -14.57 0.75
C ASN A 226 -5.44 -14.22 -0.73
N ASN A 227 -4.50 -13.33 -1.05
CA ASN A 227 -4.18 -13.00 -2.43
C ASN A 227 -3.52 -14.17 -3.14
N LEU A 228 -2.56 -14.83 -2.49
CA LEU A 228 -1.87 -15.99 -3.05
C LEU A 228 -2.81 -17.20 -3.25
N LYS A 229 -3.81 -17.41 -2.39
CA LYS A 229 -4.85 -18.42 -2.62
C LYS A 229 -5.60 -18.15 -3.93
N PHE A 230 -5.94 -16.89 -4.20
CA PHE A 230 -6.54 -16.51 -5.47
C PHE A 230 -5.55 -16.66 -6.63
N GLY A 231 -4.28 -16.26 -6.44
CA GLY A 231 -3.24 -16.48 -7.45
C GLY A 231 -3.10 -17.95 -7.84
N LEU A 232 -3.11 -18.85 -6.85
CA LEU A 232 -3.06 -20.30 -7.09
C LEU A 232 -4.32 -20.84 -7.78
N HIS A 233 -5.50 -20.25 -7.51
CA HIS A 233 -6.74 -20.57 -8.24
C HIS A 233 -6.63 -20.18 -9.71
N VAL A 234 -6.04 -19.03 -10.02
CA VAL A 234 -5.83 -18.57 -11.40
C VAL A 234 -4.75 -19.38 -12.13
N GLU A 235 -3.63 -19.65 -11.45
CA GLU A 235 -2.48 -20.38 -11.99
C GLU A 235 -2.08 -21.57 -11.11
N PRO A 236 -2.83 -22.68 -11.11
CA PRO A 236 -2.60 -23.80 -10.18
C PRO A 236 -1.23 -24.48 -10.36
N GLU A 237 -0.60 -24.35 -11.51
CA GLU A 237 0.73 -24.92 -11.79
C GLU A 237 1.89 -23.93 -11.56
N ASN A 238 1.61 -22.70 -11.11
CA ASN A 238 2.66 -21.72 -10.87
C ASN A 238 3.46 -22.07 -9.59
N VAL A 239 4.70 -22.55 -9.82
CA VAL A 239 5.60 -22.98 -8.75
C VAL A 239 6.00 -21.81 -7.84
N ALA A 240 6.16 -20.60 -8.39
CA ALA A 240 6.55 -19.43 -7.59
C ALA A 240 5.45 -19.05 -6.59
N ILE A 241 4.17 -19.18 -6.97
CA ILE A 241 3.04 -18.96 -6.04
C ILE A 241 3.07 -20.00 -4.93
N LYS A 242 3.27 -21.29 -5.24
CA LYS A 242 3.34 -22.37 -4.24
C LYS A 242 4.45 -22.10 -3.23
N GLN A 243 5.65 -21.76 -3.70
CA GLN A 243 6.79 -21.43 -2.83
C GLN A 243 6.52 -20.18 -1.96
N LYS A 244 5.90 -19.15 -2.54
CA LYS A 244 5.56 -17.92 -1.78
C LYS A 244 4.52 -18.20 -0.69
N ILE A 245 3.55 -19.09 -0.94
CA ILE A 245 2.55 -19.53 0.06
C ILE A 245 3.25 -20.13 1.29
N ASP A 246 4.19 -21.06 1.09
CA ASP A 246 4.92 -21.73 2.20
C ASP A 246 5.72 -20.71 3.03
N LEU A 247 6.38 -19.76 2.35
CA LEU A 247 7.10 -18.67 3.02
C LEU A 247 6.15 -17.78 3.83
N VAL A 248 5.03 -17.37 3.24
CA VAL A 248 4.02 -16.51 3.89
C VAL A 248 3.42 -17.22 5.10
N HIS A 249 3.09 -18.50 5.03
CA HIS A 249 2.61 -19.27 6.18
C HIS A 249 3.65 -19.24 7.32
N THR A 250 4.93 -19.49 7.00
CA THR A 250 6.01 -19.46 7.99
C THR A 250 6.15 -18.08 8.66
N GLN A 251 5.98 -16.99 7.91
CA GLN A 251 6.01 -15.63 8.46
C GLN A 251 4.76 -15.37 9.34
N ARG A 252 3.57 -15.71 8.85
CA ARG A 252 2.31 -15.46 9.57
C ARG A 252 2.18 -16.29 10.86
N ASP A 253 2.69 -17.50 10.90
CA ASP A 253 2.75 -18.34 12.12
C ASP A 253 3.59 -17.67 13.22
N LYS A 254 4.56 -16.84 12.84
CA LYS A 254 5.39 -16.03 13.75
C LYS A 254 4.84 -14.63 13.99
N ASN A 255 3.64 -14.32 13.48
CA ASN A 255 3.06 -12.97 13.47
C ASN A 255 3.99 -11.90 12.82
N LEU A 256 4.84 -12.30 11.87
CA LEU A 256 5.66 -11.37 11.11
C LEU A 256 4.88 -10.82 9.92
N PRO A 257 5.13 -9.54 9.52
CA PRO A 257 4.57 -8.98 8.30
C PRO A 257 5.09 -9.73 7.07
N THR A 258 4.28 -9.77 6.01
CA THR A 258 4.68 -10.36 4.72
C THR A 258 5.20 -9.33 3.72
N VAL A 259 5.35 -8.09 4.15
CA VAL A 259 5.95 -6.98 3.42
C VAL A 259 7.39 -6.72 3.91
N PRO A 260 8.28 -6.18 3.05
CA PRO A 260 8.05 -5.90 1.64
C PRO A 260 8.05 -7.16 0.77
N SER A 261 7.33 -7.10 -0.36
CA SER A 261 7.54 -7.92 -1.54
C SER A 261 8.54 -7.22 -2.48
N THR A 262 8.72 -7.69 -3.71
CA THR A 262 9.47 -6.98 -4.74
C THR A 262 8.71 -6.94 -6.06
N ILE A 263 9.03 -5.99 -6.94
CA ILE A 263 8.44 -5.94 -8.30
C ILE A 263 8.69 -7.25 -9.04
N LYS A 264 9.85 -7.86 -8.86
CA LYS A 264 10.17 -9.18 -9.43
C LYS A 264 9.23 -10.27 -8.91
N GLU A 265 9.03 -10.34 -7.58
CA GLU A 265 8.12 -11.33 -6.99
C GLU A 265 6.68 -11.12 -7.47
N GLU A 266 6.23 -9.88 -7.56
CA GLU A 266 4.88 -9.56 -8.04
C GLU A 266 4.70 -9.97 -9.51
N LYS A 267 5.68 -9.75 -10.38
CA LYS A 267 5.67 -10.25 -11.76
C LYS A 267 5.62 -11.79 -11.87
N LEU A 268 6.10 -12.50 -10.86
CA LEU A 268 6.12 -13.96 -10.83
C LEU A 268 4.86 -14.57 -10.21
N THR A 269 4.22 -13.87 -9.25
CA THR A 269 3.19 -14.46 -8.38
C THR A 269 1.85 -13.74 -8.41
N ASN A 270 1.79 -12.47 -8.83
CA ASN A 270 0.59 -11.67 -8.78
C ASN A 270 -0.21 -11.76 -10.10
N PRO A 271 -1.39 -12.39 -10.14
CA PRO A 271 -2.14 -12.58 -11.38
C PRO A 271 -2.54 -11.26 -12.04
N PHE A 272 -2.67 -10.16 -11.28
CA PHE A 272 -2.99 -8.84 -11.83
C PHE A 272 -1.80 -8.16 -12.51
N MET A 273 -0.56 -8.50 -12.17
CA MET A 273 0.63 -8.08 -12.90
C MET A 273 0.99 -9.03 -14.06
N ARG A 274 0.31 -10.16 -14.15
CA ARG A 274 0.53 -11.24 -15.13
C ARG A 274 -0.60 -11.36 -16.15
N VAL A 275 -1.45 -10.35 -16.29
CA VAL A 275 -2.63 -10.38 -17.17
C VAL A 275 -2.34 -10.57 -18.66
N HIS A 276 -1.07 -10.46 -19.08
CA HIS A 276 -0.57 -10.72 -20.42
C HIS A 276 -0.04 -12.15 -20.59
N GLU A 277 0.08 -12.93 -19.51
CA GLU A 277 0.56 -14.30 -19.55
C GLU A 277 -0.52 -15.24 -20.11
N SER A 278 -0.11 -16.18 -20.97
CA SER A 278 -1.02 -17.11 -21.63
C SER A 278 -1.85 -17.95 -20.66
N SER A 279 -1.27 -18.35 -19.52
CA SER A 279 -1.95 -19.10 -18.46
C SER A 279 -3.10 -18.30 -17.86
N VAL A 280 -2.85 -17.03 -17.54
CA VAL A 280 -3.81 -16.11 -16.92
C VAL A 280 -4.92 -15.73 -17.90
N MET A 281 -4.57 -15.41 -19.15
CA MET A 281 -5.55 -15.13 -20.21
C MET A 281 -6.43 -16.35 -20.51
N LYS A 282 -5.86 -17.55 -20.52
CA LYS A 282 -6.61 -18.81 -20.69
C LYS A 282 -7.60 -19.04 -19.54
N HIS A 283 -7.18 -18.83 -18.29
CA HIS A 283 -8.07 -18.91 -17.13
C HIS A 283 -9.25 -17.94 -17.26
N ALA A 284 -8.97 -16.69 -17.59
CA ALA A 284 -9.98 -15.65 -17.77
C ALA A 284 -10.82 -15.80 -19.05
N GLN A 285 -10.47 -16.72 -19.95
CA GLN A 285 -11.08 -16.88 -21.29
C GLN A 285 -11.07 -15.56 -22.07
N GLN A 286 -9.98 -14.80 -21.97
CA GLN A 286 -9.79 -13.53 -22.63
C GLN A 286 -8.55 -13.58 -23.54
N ASN A 287 -8.52 -12.71 -24.53
CA ASN A 287 -7.38 -12.55 -25.45
C ASN A 287 -6.75 -11.12 -25.38
N ASN A 288 -7.15 -10.34 -24.40
CA ASN A 288 -6.69 -8.97 -24.19
C ASN A 288 -6.36 -8.76 -22.70
N PRO A 289 -5.18 -8.20 -22.34
CA PRO A 289 -4.76 -8.01 -20.94
C PRO A 289 -5.72 -7.16 -20.11
N VAL A 290 -6.32 -6.10 -20.66
CA VAL A 290 -7.27 -5.23 -19.93
C VAL A 290 -8.56 -5.96 -19.64
N GLN A 291 -9.06 -6.78 -20.59
CA GLN A 291 -10.24 -7.63 -20.38
C GLN A 291 -9.93 -8.72 -19.34
N THR A 292 -8.73 -9.30 -19.38
CA THR A 292 -8.23 -10.23 -18.37
C THR A 292 -8.21 -9.58 -16.99
N MET A 293 -7.65 -8.36 -16.84
CA MET A 293 -7.67 -7.57 -15.62
C MET A 293 -9.09 -7.39 -15.07
N SER A 294 -10.03 -7.01 -15.96
CA SER A 294 -11.44 -6.81 -15.60
C SER A 294 -12.10 -8.10 -15.12
N TYR A 295 -11.84 -9.22 -15.78
CA TYR A 295 -12.36 -10.53 -15.40
C TYR A 295 -11.84 -10.95 -14.03
N LEU A 296 -10.52 -10.93 -13.84
CA LEU A 296 -9.88 -11.33 -12.58
C LEU A 296 -10.37 -10.49 -11.39
N ARG A 297 -10.56 -9.18 -11.58
CA ARG A 297 -11.06 -8.34 -10.47
C ARG A 297 -12.47 -8.71 -10.05
N ARG A 298 -13.38 -8.94 -10.99
CA ARG A 298 -14.74 -9.42 -10.71
C ARG A 298 -14.76 -10.81 -10.07
N GLU A 299 -13.92 -11.71 -10.54
CA GLU A 299 -13.78 -13.05 -9.98
C GLU A 299 -13.26 -12.97 -8.53
N LYS A 300 -12.19 -12.20 -8.28
CA LYS A 300 -11.64 -11.96 -6.95
C LYS A 300 -12.66 -11.36 -5.97
N ASP A 301 -13.54 -10.48 -6.43
CA ASP A 301 -14.56 -9.86 -5.58
C ASP A 301 -15.60 -10.88 -5.06
N ASN A 302 -15.76 -12.00 -5.75
CA ASN A 302 -16.67 -13.09 -5.39
C ASN A 302 -15.92 -14.34 -4.86
N PHE A 303 -14.59 -14.33 -4.89
CA PHE A 303 -13.79 -15.47 -4.46
C PHE A 303 -13.85 -15.65 -2.95
N LYS A 304 -14.17 -16.88 -2.53
CA LYS A 304 -14.16 -17.31 -1.14
C LYS A 304 -12.97 -18.25 -0.96
N ALA A 305 -11.98 -17.80 -0.18
CA ALA A 305 -10.75 -18.56 0.12
C ALA A 305 -10.97 -19.63 1.19
#